data_f450e6dd4ecbfadfba4d6464761d6e18
#
_entry.id   f450e6dd4ecbfadfba4d6464761d6e18
#
_cell.length_a   1.000
_cell.length_b   1.000
_cell.length_c   1.000
_cell.angle_alpha   90.00
_cell.angle_beta   90.00
_cell.angle_gamma   90.00
#
_symmetry.space_group_name_H-M   'P 1'
#
loop_
_entity.id
_entity.type
_entity.pdbx_description
1 polymer ?
#
loop_
_entity_poly.entity_id
_entity_poly.type
_entity_poly.pdbx_seq_one_letter_code
_entity_poly.pdbx_strand_id
1 'polypeptide(L)'
;VLKNYWIKGVTAEQEFENFLNSKSVRDVFLDFIEAVAENDLEYAEIMAEIFEELYNTLTCVRTFEPGTSSGSDNDIDFYRIHLWELFICTVAYMRHNQDFHSINTLLTYTYFLETSIFGGEKKEKNYTKFRYHSRMIEDIYKPKTEYKNKYTMLGDIICNQREYLPVYSKEAIAEADIFLYQVFNAFELPKNERYWDDYWFPTFYVYASNSNLEWEKMKSKRYCKKMFTLFGVDDIETLKKKIEKCVLDREMRYNGSFDCAPAIINYINIDEIGSFN
;
A
#
# COMPACT_ATOMS: atom_id res chain seq x y z
N VAL A 1 -19.71 6.75 10.16
CA VAL A 1 -19.68 7.38 8.83
C VAL A 1 -19.52 6.32 7.75
N LEU A 2 -18.44 5.52 7.73
CA LEU A 2 -18.20 4.51 6.67
C LEU A 2 -19.34 3.51 6.48
N LYS A 3 -20.06 3.13 7.53
CA LYS A 3 -21.22 2.23 7.42
C LYS A 3 -22.35 2.77 6.52
N ASN A 4 -22.40 4.06 6.27
CA ASN A 4 -23.42 4.69 5.42
C ASN A 4 -23.22 4.40 3.92
N TYR A 5 -22.05 3.89 3.54
CA TYR A 5 -21.72 3.50 2.15
C TYR A 5 -22.08 2.04 1.85
N TRP A 6 -22.58 1.28 2.85
CA TRP A 6 -22.98 -0.09 2.66
C TRP A 6 -24.23 -0.21 1.77
N ILE A 7 -24.12 -0.97 0.71
CA ILE A 7 -25.22 -1.33 -0.18
C ILE A 7 -25.09 -2.81 -0.52
N LYS A 8 -26.07 -3.61 -0.15
CA LYS A 8 -26.12 -5.03 -0.52
C LYS A 8 -26.39 -5.17 -2.02
N GLY A 9 -25.60 -5.98 -2.72
CA GLY A 9 -25.74 -6.15 -4.16
C GLY A 9 -25.45 -4.87 -4.93
N VAL A 10 -24.49 -4.07 -4.44
CA VAL A 10 -24.04 -2.82 -5.04
C VAL A 10 -23.69 -3.01 -6.53
N THR A 11 -24.09 -2.06 -7.37
CA THR A 11 -23.61 -2.00 -8.75
C THR A 11 -22.25 -1.31 -8.79
N ALA A 12 -21.50 -1.56 -9.84
CA ALA A 12 -20.17 -0.99 -9.97
C ALA A 12 -20.21 0.55 -10.14
N GLU A 13 -21.26 1.14 -10.72
CA GLU A 13 -21.48 2.58 -10.78
C GLU A 13 -21.70 3.17 -9.38
N GLN A 14 -22.54 2.51 -8.56
CA GLN A 14 -22.75 2.90 -7.17
C GLN A 14 -21.48 2.78 -6.33
N GLU A 15 -20.72 1.71 -6.56
CA GLU A 15 -19.42 1.49 -5.93
C GLU A 15 -18.44 2.62 -6.21
N PHE A 16 -18.34 2.99 -7.48
CA PHE A 16 -17.49 4.10 -7.91
C PHE A 16 -17.94 5.43 -7.31
N GLU A 17 -19.24 5.70 -7.29
CA GLU A 17 -19.82 6.90 -6.70
C GLU A 17 -19.55 6.96 -5.18
N ASN A 18 -19.72 5.85 -4.48
CA ASN A 18 -19.35 5.72 -3.07
C ASN A 18 -17.88 6.03 -2.83
N PHE A 19 -17.01 5.49 -3.68
CA PHE A 19 -15.57 5.73 -3.57
C PHE A 19 -15.23 7.21 -3.75
N LEU A 20 -15.78 7.89 -4.76
CA LEU A 20 -15.57 9.33 -4.95
C LEU A 20 -16.08 10.14 -3.77
N ASN A 21 -17.29 9.85 -3.29
CA ASN A 21 -17.94 10.57 -2.20
C ASN A 21 -17.27 10.36 -0.84
N SER A 22 -16.48 9.28 -0.69
CA SER A 22 -15.75 8.99 0.55
C SER A 22 -14.46 9.80 0.73
N LYS A 23 -14.09 10.67 -0.23
CA LYS A 23 -12.85 11.45 -0.18
C LYS A 23 -12.71 12.25 1.13
N SER A 24 -13.77 12.92 1.57
CA SER A 24 -13.74 13.71 2.81
C SER A 24 -13.52 12.84 4.06
N VAL A 25 -13.99 11.60 4.05
CA VAL A 25 -13.77 10.65 5.15
C VAL A 25 -12.30 10.21 5.19
N ARG A 26 -11.71 9.95 4.04
CA ARG A 26 -10.29 9.70 3.92
C ARG A 26 -9.47 10.90 4.43
N ASP A 27 -9.79 12.11 3.99
CA ASP A 27 -9.04 13.31 4.36
C ASP A 27 -9.03 13.52 5.89
N VAL A 28 -10.15 13.29 6.56
CA VAL A 28 -10.21 13.30 8.06
C VAL A 28 -9.31 12.23 8.69
N PHE A 29 -9.19 11.06 8.05
CA PHE A 29 -8.27 10.03 8.54
C PHE A 29 -6.80 10.43 8.35
N LEU A 30 -6.48 11.16 7.28
CA LEU A 30 -5.13 11.67 7.04
C LEU A 30 -4.75 12.75 8.07
N ASP A 31 -5.67 13.68 8.39
CA ASP A 31 -5.48 14.65 9.48
C ASP A 31 -5.27 13.94 10.84
N PHE A 32 -5.96 12.82 11.06
CA PHE A 32 -5.78 11.99 12.26
C PHE A 32 -4.38 11.37 12.32
N ILE A 33 -3.84 10.84 11.20
CA ILE A 33 -2.47 10.29 11.16
C ILE A 33 -1.46 11.37 11.56
N GLU A 34 -1.58 12.57 11.02
CA GLU A 34 -0.69 13.69 11.33
C GLU A 34 -0.77 14.04 12.83
N ALA A 35 -1.98 14.16 13.38
CA ALA A 35 -2.18 14.48 14.78
C ALA A 35 -1.63 13.40 15.74
N VAL A 36 -1.76 12.13 15.41
CA VAL A 36 -1.22 11.04 16.24
C VAL A 36 0.31 11.03 16.16
N ALA A 37 0.88 11.16 14.98
CA ALA A 37 2.33 11.16 14.77
C ALA A 37 3.04 12.34 15.47
N GLU A 38 2.38 13.49 15.60
CA GLU A 38 2.93 14.63 16.33
C GLU A 38 2.98 14.42 17.85
N ASN A 39 2.14 13.56 18.39
CA ASN A 39 1.94 13.40 19.83
C ASN A 39 2.44 12.07 20.40
N ASP A 40 2.73 11.08 19.56
CA ASP A 40 3.12 9.74 19.99
C ASP A 40 4.28 9.20 19.16
N LEU A 41 5.37 8.81 19.83
CA LEU A 41 6.55 8.22 19.17
C LEU A 41 6.30 6.77 18.68
N GLU A 42 5.31 6.09 19.24
CA GLU A 42 4.96 4.69 18.91
C GLU A 42 3.71 4.62 18.00
N TYR A 43 3.36 5.72 17.36
CA TYR A 43 2.15 5.82 16.54
C TYR A 43 2.03 4.75 15.45
N ALA A 44 3.13 4.15 15.01
CA ALA A 44 3.11 3.11 13.99
C ALA A 44 2.43 1.82 14.46
N GLU A 45 2.60 1.43 15.74
CA GLU A 45 1.90 0.29 16.34
C GLU A 45 0.40 0.59 16.44
N ILE A 46 0.05 1.79 16.89
CA ILE A 46 -1.35 2.26 16.94
C ILE A 46 -1.97 2.20 15.54
N MET A 47 -1.24 2.65 14.52
CA MET A 47 -1.74 2.60 13.14
C MET A 47 -1.92 1.17 12.65
N ALA A 48 -1.01 0.24 13.00
CA ALA A 48 -1.14 -1.17 12.64
C ALA A 48 -2.39 -1.80 13.28
N GLU A 49 -2.63 -1.56 14.58
CA GLU A 49 -3.84 -2.00 15.28
C GLU A 49 -5.12 -1.43 14.67
N ILE A 50 -5.10 -0.15 14.29
CA ILE A 50 -6.22 0.49 13.61
C ILE A 50 -6.49 -0.19 12.26
N PHE A 51 -5.48 -0.47 11.46
CA PHE A 51 -5.65 -1.17 10.19
C PHE A 51 -6.19 -2.59 10.37
N GLU A 52 -5.74 -3.31 11.39
CA GLU A 52 -6.27 -4.63 11.74
C GLU A 52 -7.77 -4.54 12.09
N GLU A 53 -8.15 -3.62 12.97
CA GLU A 53 -9.54 -3.44 13.38
C GLU A 53 -10.43 -2.97 12.23
N LEU A 54 -9.96 -2.02 11.43
CA LEU A 54 -10.69 -1.55 10.25
C LEU A 54 -10.90 -2.68 9.24
N TYR A 55 -9.87 -3.48 8.98
CA TYR A 55 -10.01 -4.62 8.07
C TYR A 55 -11.06 -5.60 8.59
N ASN A 56 -10.93 -6.06 9.82
CA ASN A 56 -11.82 -7.04 10.43
C ASN A 56 -13.29 -6.54 10.51
N THR A 57 -13.46 -5.23 10.71
CA THR A 57 -14.79 -4.62 10.79
C THR A 57 -15.41 -4.36 9.42
N LEU A 58 -14.64 -3.78 8.50
CA LEU A 58 -15.19 -3.26 7.24
C LEU A 58 -15.23 -4.30 6.12
N THR A 59 -14.43 -5.38 6.21
CA THR A 59 -14.48 -6.45 5.23
C THR A 59 -15.36 -7.64 5.66
N CYS A 60 -16.10 -7.50 6.75
CA CYS A 60 -17.05 -8.48 7.22
C CYS A 60 -18.49 -8.05 6.95
N VAL A 61 -19.21 -8.77 6.09
CA VAL A 61 -20.61 -8.48 5.71
C VAL A 61 -21.53 -8.44 6.95
N ARG A 62 -21.29 -9.28 7.95
CA ARG A 62 -22.09 -9.32 9.20
C ARG A 62 -21.97 -8.05 10.04
N THR A 63 -20.97 -7.24 9.82
CA THR A 63 -20.87 -5.92 10.46
C THR A 63 -22.02 -4.98 10.04
N PHE A 64 -22.47 -5.14 8.81
CA PHE A 64 -23.51 -4.32 8.20
C PHE A 64 -24.88 -5.00 8.27
N GLU A 65 -24.91 -6.32 8.13
CA GLU A 65 -26.10 -7.15 8.11
C GLU A 65 -25.95 -8.31 9.11
N PRO A 66 -26.19 -8.07 10.43
CA PRO A 66 -26.02 -9.10 11.46
C PRO A 66 -26.87 -10.36 11.19
N GLY A 67 -26.26 -11.52 11.33
CA GLY A 67 -26.94 -12.81 11.13
C GLY A 67 -27.06 -13.27 9.68
N THR A 68 -26.60 -12.47 8.70
CA THR A 68 -26.60 -12.90 7.30
C THR A 68 -25.64 -14.06 7.06
N SER A 69 -26.02 -14.96 6.17
CA SER A 69 -25.18 -16.00 5.58
C SER A 69 -25.05 -15.85 4.07
N SER A 70 -25.52 -14.74 3.53
CA SER A 70 -25.46 -14.41 2.10
C SER A 70 -24.73 -13.09 1.87
N GLY A 71 -23.84 -13.06 0.90
CA GLY A 71 -23.07 -11.90 0.50
C GLY A 71 -22.01 -12.30 -0.51
N SER A 72 -21.37 -11.34 -1.13
CA SER A 72 -20.30 -11.53 -2.09
C SER A 72 -19.12 -10.62 -1.76
N ASP A 73 -17.98 -10.90 -2.35
CA ASP A 73 -16.80 -10.03 -2.27
C ASP A 73 -17.08 -8.61 -2.80
N ASN A 74 -18.04 -8.49 -3.74
CA ASN A 74 -18.46 -7.21 -4.27
C ASN A 74 -19.12 -6.33 -3.21
N ASP A 75 -19.84 -6.91 -2.24
CA ASP A 75 -20.51 -6.15 -1.18
C ASP A 75 -19.53 -5.43 -0.24
N ILE A 76 -18.25 -5.79 -0.27
CA ILE A 76 -17.18 -5.18 0.55
C ILE A 76 -16.05 -4.57 -0.29
N ASP A 77 -16.20 -4.50 -1.61
CA ASP A 77 -15.21 -3.99 -2.56
C ASP A 77 -14.78 -2.56 -2.21
N PHE A 78 -15.75 -1.65 -1.99
CA PHE A 78 -15.53 -0.28 -1.56
C PHE A 78 -14.61 -0.18 -0.33
N TYR A 79 -14.86 -1.00 0.68
CA TYR A 79 -14.09 -0.95 1.93
C TYR A 79 -12.67 -1.43 1.74
N ARG A 80 -12.46 -2.43 0.89
CA ARG A 80 -11.12 -2.91 0.54
C ARG A 80 -10.32 -1.86 -0.24
N ILE A 81 -10.95 -1.17 -1.21
CA ILE A 81 -10.33 -0.06 -1.92
C ILE A 81 -9.95 1.05 -0.95
N HIS A 82 -10.88 1.41 -0.08
CA HIS A 82 -10.68 2.48 0.89
C HIS A 82 -9.53 2.16 1.86
N LEU A 83 -9.47 0.95 2.41
CA LEU A 83 -8.38 0.50 3.27
C LEU A 83 -7.04 0.51 2.55
N TRP A 84 -7.00 0.05 1.31
CA TRP A 84 -5.80 0.08 0.48
C TRP A 84 -5.29 1.52 0.26
N GLU A 85 -6.19 2.45 -0.07
CA GLU A 85 -5.85 3.87 -0.22
C GLU A 85 -5.29 4.45 1.09
N LEU A 86 -5.96 4.20 2.22
CA LEU A 86 -5.51 4.68 3.54
C LEU A 86 -4.13 4.13 3.89
N PHE A 87 -3.87 2.86 3.61
CA PHE A 87 -2.58 2.23 3.91
C PHE A 87 -1.45 2.88 3.10
N ILE A 88 -1.64 3.10 1.80
CA ILE A 88 -0.65 3.76 0.95
C ILE A 88 -0.42 5.20 1.41
N CYS A 89 -1.46 5.93 1.75
CA CYS A 89 -1.34 7.30 2.26
C CYS A 89 -0.57 7.34 3.59
N THR A 90 -0.80 6.37 4.49
CA THR A 90 -0.03 6.27 5.75
C THR A 90 1.46 6.08 5.46
N VAL A 91 1.80 5.20 4.54
CA VAL A 91 3.20 5.01 4.12
C VAL A 91 3.76 6.25 3.43
N ALA A 92 2.97 6.96 2.62
CA ALA A 92 3.38 8.20 1.98
C ALA A 92 3.73 9.27 3.04
N TYR A 93 2.93 9.42 4.10
CA TYR A 93 3.21 10.30 5.22
C TYR A 93 4.51 9.95 5.94
N MET A 94 4.68 8.67 6.31
CA MET A 94 5.89 8.20 6.98
C MET A 94 7.15 8.42 6.12
N ARG A 95 7.04 8.19 4.79
CA ARG A 95 8.14 8.46 3.84
C ARG A 95 8.47 9.94 3.75
N HIS A 96 7.46 10.81 3.66
CA HIS A 96 7.65 12.26 3.64
C HIS A 96 8.48 12.72 4.84
N ASN A 97 8.18 12.20 6.02
CA ASN A 97 8.89 12.50 7.26
C ASN A 97 10.21 11.70 7.41
N GLN A 98 10.56 10.83 6.46
CA GLN A 98 11.73 9.93 6.53
C GLN A 98 11.73 9.07 7.81
N ASP A 99 10.54 8.71 8.28
CA ASP A 99 10.34 7.86 9.45
C ASP A 99 10.34 6.38 9.05
N PHE A 100 11.53 5.89 8.73
CA PHE A 100 11.72 4.50 8.30
C PHE A 100 11.56 3.49 9.43
N HIS A 101 11.65 3.93 10.68
CA HIS A 101 11.35 3.10 11.84
C HIS A 101 9.85 2.75 11.87
N SER A 102 9.00 3.74 11.79
CA SER A 102 7.54 3.54 11.76
C SER A 102 7.09 2.73 10.53
N ILE A 103 7.72 2.96 9.38
CA ILE A 103 7.46 2.11 8.20
C ILE A 103 7.83 0.65 8.50
N ASN A 104 9.01 0.39 9.08
CA ASN A 104 9.41 -0.98 9.42
C ASN A 104 8.40 -1.62 10.38
N THR A 105 7.99 -0.92 11.44
CA THR A 105 6.99 -1.40 12.40
C THR A 105 5.69 -1.78 11.68
N LEU A 106 5.15 -0.89 10.86
CA LEU A 106 3.91 -1.11 10.12
C LEU A 106 4.00 -2.31 9.16
N LEU A 107 5.13 -2.50 8.47
CA LEU A 107 5.30 -3.55 7.46
C LEU A 107 5.66 -4.91 8.06
N THR A 108 6.26 -4.95 9.24
CA THR A 108 6.62 -6.20 9.93
C THR A 108 5.59 -6.64 10.98
N TYR A 109 4.59 -5.81 11.23
CA TYR A 109 3.49 -6.16 12.15
C TYR A 109 2.76 -7.42 11.67
N THR A 110 2.43 -8.30 12.62
CA THR A 110 1.63 -9.50 12.35
C THR A 110 0.16 -9.17 12.57
N TYR A 111 -0.57 -9.03 11.48
CA TYR A 111 -2.01 -8.73 11.49
C TYR A 111 -2.84 -10.00 11.67
N PHE A 112 -3.78 -10.03 12.59
CA PHE A 112 -4.76 -11.10 12.75
C PHE A 112 -6.05 -10.75 12.00
N LEU A 113 -6.14 -11.18 10.74
CA LEU A 113 -7.21 -10.78 9.83
C LEU A 113 -8.23 -11.89 9.61
N GLU A 114 -9.51 -11.49 9.54
CA GLU A 114 -10.61 -12.37 9.16
C GLU A 114 -10.34 -13.02 7.79
N THR A 115 -10.59 -14.33 7.71
CA THR A 115 -10.36 -15.10 6.48
C THR A 115 -11.61 -15.24 5.62
N SER A 116 -12.76 -14.84 6.15
CA SER A 116 -14.05 -14.92 5.48
C SER A 116 -14.80 -13.61 5.58
N ILE A 117 -15.50 -13.24 4.51
CA ILE A 117 -16.41 -12.08 4.49
C ILE A 117 -17.58 -12.20 5.50
N PHE A 118 -17.80 -13.38 6.05
CA PHE A 118 -18.81 -13.61 7.09
C PHE A 118 -18.24 -13.58 8.51
N GLY A 119 -16.94 -13.28 8.64
CA GLY A 119 -16.24 -13.36 9.92
C GLY A 119 -15.95 -14.80 10.33
N GLY A 120 -15.34 -14.99 11.49
CA GLY A 120 -15.07 -16.30 12.07
C GLY A 120 -13.64 -16.48 12.50
N GLU A 121 -12.81 -17.17 11.70
CA GLU A 121 -11.42 -17.43 12.05
C GLU A 121 -10.51 -16.28 11.57
N LYS A 122 -9.73 -15.71 12.50
CA LYS A 122 -8.64 -14.80 12.18
C LYS A 122 -7.35 -15.58 12.00
N LYS A 123 -6.55 -15.18 11.00
CA LYS A 123 -5.23 -15.78 10.76
C LYS A 123 -4.17 -14.69 10.66
N GLU A 124 -2.96 -15.10 11.03
CA GLU A 124 -1.77 -14.27 10.84
C GLU A 124 -1.58 -13.91 9.37
N LYS A 125 -1.45 -12.63 9.12
CA LYS A 125 -1.23 -12.04 7.80
C LYS A 125 -0.17 -10.95 7.90
N ASN A 126 0.42 -10.60 6.78
CA ASN A 126 1.29 -9.44 6.67
C ASN A 126 0.58 -8.30 5.91
N TYR A 127 1.24 -7.15 5.84
CA TYR A 127 0.70 -5.93 5.24
C TYR A 127 0.22 -6.08 3.79
N THR A 128 0.67 -7.10 3.04
CA THR A 128 0.26 -7.28 1.64
C THR A 128 -1.24 -7.56 1.49
N LYS A 129 -1.91 -7.93 2.59
CA LYS A 129 -3.36 -8.12 2.60
C LYS A 129 -4.16 -6.81 2.48
N PHE A 130 -3.53 -5.68 2.74
CA PHE A 130 -4.16 -4.38 2.46
C PHE A 130 -4.09 -3.99 0.99
N ARG A 131 -3.26 -4.65 0.18
CA ARG A 131 -3.28 -4.46 -1.26
C ARG A 131 -4.61 -4.93 -1.84
N TYR A 132 -5.22 -4.08 -2.65
CA TYR A 132 -6.46 -4.42 -3.31
C TYR A 132 -6.52 -3.92 -4.75
N HIS A 133 -7.28 -4.63 -5.57
CA HIS A 133 -7.58 -4.26 -6.95
C HIS A 133 -9.06 -4.55 -7.23
N SER A 134 -9.84 -3.49 -7.45
CA SER A 134 -11.26 -3.60 -7.75
C SER A 134 -11.50 -3.95 -9.22
N ARG A 135 -11.98 -5.15 -9.45
CA ARG A 135 -12.45 -5.54 -10.79
C ARG A 135 -13.73 -4.83 -11.18
N MET A 136 -14.59 -4.52 -10.22
CA MET A 136 -15.85 -3.82 -10.49
C MET A 136 -15.58 -2.46 -11.15
N ILE A 137 -14.69 -1.66 -10.61
CA ILE A 137 -14.32 -0.36 -11.17
C ILE A 137 -13.59 -0.53 -12.50
N GLU A 138 -12.64 -1.45 -12.60
CA GLU A 138 -11.90 -1.68 -13.84
C GLU A 138 -12.81 -2.10 -15.01
N ASP A 139 -13.74 -3.02 -14.77
CA ASP A 139 -14.63 -3.57 -15.81
C ASP A 139 -15.61 -2.53 -16.36
N ILE A 140 -16.05 -1.57 -15.54
CA ILE A 140 -16.95 -0.49 -16.01
C ILE A 140 -16.22 0.50 -16.88
N TYR A 141 -15.01 0.88 -16.52
CA TYR A 141 -14.31 1.98 -17.18
C TYR A 141 -13.46 1.52 -18.35
N LYS A 142 -13.00 0.27 -18.36
CA LYS A 142 -12.20 -0.32 -19.42
C LYS A 142 -12.77 -0.15 -20.84
N PRO A 143 -14.10 -0.25 -21.06
CA PRO A 143 -14.69 0.00 -22.38
C PRO A 143 -14.72 1.47 -22.77
N LYS A 144 -14.59 2.42 -21.86
CA LYS A 144 -14.70 3.85 -22.16
C LYS A 144 -13.46 4.32 -22.92
N THR A 145 -13.67 5.06 -24.01
CA THR A 145 -12.61 5.46 -24.94
C THR A 145 -11.51 6.28 -24.26
N GLU A 146 -11.89 7.13 -23.32
CA GLU A 146 -10.98 7.98 -22.53
C GLU A 146 -9.99 7.20 -21.66
N TYR A 147 -10.35 5.96 -21.33
CA TYR A 147 -9.52 5.08 -20.49
C TYR A 147 -8.84 3.95 -21.26
N LYS A 148 -9.03 3.86 -22.56
CA LYS A 148 -8.54 2.75 -23.38
C LYS A 148 -7.03 2.49 -23.27
N ASN A 149 -6.26 3.52 -22.99
CA ASN A 149 -4.80 3.46 -22.85
C ASN A 149 -4.33 3.57 -21.39
N LYS A 150 -5.22 3.47 -20.42
CA LYS A 150 -4.86 3.47 -18.99
C LYS A 150 -4.53 2.07 -18.54
N TYR A 151 -3.48 1.92 -17.75
CA TYR A 151 -3.03 0.63 -17.24
C TYR A 151 -3.83 0.19 -16.02
N THR A 152 -4.31 1.18 -15.26
CA THR A 152 -5.18 0.95 -14.12
C THR A 152 -6.13 2.12 -13.98
N MET A 153 -7.41 1.81 -13.98
CA MET A 153 -8.47 2.79 -13.82
C MET A 153 -8.50 3.36 -12.41
N LEU A 154 -8.40 2.46 -11.44
CA LEU A 154 -8.41 2.84 -10.03
C LEU A 154 -7.22 3.75 -9.70
N GLY A 155 -6.04 3.42 -10.21
CA GLY A 155 -4.85 4.26 -10.07
C GLY A 155 -5.03 5.65 -10.68
N ASP A 156 -5.61 5.73 -11.89
CA ASP A 156 -5.89 7.01 -12.55
C ASP A 156 -6.87 7.88 -11.75
N ILE A 157 -7.94 7.28 -11.23
CA ILE A 157 -8.94 7.97 -10.43
C ILE A 157 -8.35 8.51 -9.13
N ILE A 158 -7.61 7.69 -8.39
CA ILE A 158 -6.99 8.12 -7.13
C ILE A 158 -5.98 9.24 -7.38
N CYS A 159 -5.12 9.09 -8.37
CA CYS A 159 -4.11 10.09 -8.67
C CYS A 159 -4.67 11.43 -9.18
N ASN A 160 -5.79 11.42 -9.89
CA ASN A 160 -6.31 12.64 -10.53
C ASN A 160 -7.50 13.28 -9.79
N GLN A 161 -8.21 12.54 -8.96
CA GLN A 161 -9.45 13.01 -8.33
C GLN A 161 -9.42 13.01 -6.80
N ARG A 162 -8.44 12.34 -6.20
CA ARG A 162 -8.38 12.16 -4.75
C ARG A 162 -7.15 12.76 -4.09
N GLU A 163 -6.39 13.52 -4.83
CA GLU A 163 -5.20 14.21 -4.30
C GLU A 163 -5.52 15.08 -3.08
N TYR A 164 -4.64 15.07 -2.09
CA TYR A 164 -4.72 15.86 -0.86
C TYR A 164 -3.34 16.43 -0.53
N LEU A 165 -3.10 17.65 -0.97
CA LEU A 165 -1.81 18.33 -0.86
C LEU A 165 -1.52 18.81 0.56
N PRO A 166 -0.22 18.95 0.91
CA PRO A 166 0.95 18.68 0.05
C PRO A 166 1.52 17.27 0.17
N VAL A 167 1.29 16.56 1.29
CA VAL A 167 1.94 15.28 1.63
C VAL A 167 1.42 14.12 0.78
N TYR A 168 0.17 14.20 0.37
CA TYR A 168 -0.53 13.14 -0.34
C TYR A 168 -0.77 13.51 -1.80
N SER A 169 0.24 14.10 -2.43
CA SER A 169 0.21 14.38 -3.87
C SER A 169 0.20 13.09 -4.69
N LYS A 170 -0.20 13.20 -5.94
CA LYS A 170 -0.16 12.10 -6.90
C LYS A 170 1.18 11.37 -6.90
N GLU A 171 2.26 12.13 -6.94
CA GLU A 171 3.62 11.60 -6.94
C GLU A 171 3.94 10.88 -5.64
N ALA A 172 3.59 11.46 -4.49
CA ALA A 172 3.84 10.88 -3.17
C ALA A 172 3.10 9.54 -3.00
N ILE A 173 1.84 9.44 -3.45
CA ILE A 173 1.05 8.22 -3.41
C ILE A 173 1.64 7.16 -4.34
N ALA A 174 1.99 7.54 -5.59
CA ALA A 174 2.59 6.62 -6.56
C ALA A 174 3.96 6.10 -6.10
N GLU A 175 4.77 6.96 -5.50
CA GLU A 175 6.05 6.58 -4.94
C GLU A 175 5.92 5.68 -3.69
N ALA A 176 4.90 5.90 -2.85
CA ALA A 176 4.66 5.02 -1.70
C ALA A 176 4.23 3.62 -2.13
N ASP A 177 3.40 3.51 -3.16
CA ASP A 177 2.95 2.24 -3.70
C ASP A 177 4.11 1.42 -4.29
N ILE A 178 4.97 2.07 -5.11
CA ILE A 178 6.14 1.40 -5.67
C ILE A 178 7.18 1.06 -4.60
N PHE A 179 7.34 1.90 -3.58
CA PHE A 179 8.22 1.65 -2.44
C PHE A 179 7.81 0.38 -1.69
N LEU A 180 6.52 0.17 -1.42
CA LEU A 180 6.01 -1.04 -0.79
C LEU A 180 6.38 -2.31 -1.56
N TYR A 181 6.34 -2.26 -2.89
CA TYR A 181 6.81 -3.35 -3.75
C TYR A 181 8.32 -3.55 -3.65
N GLN A 182 9.09 -2.45 -3.69
CA GLN A 182 10.54 -2.49 -3.73
C GLN A 182 11.16 -3.05 -2.45
N VAL A 183 10.57 -2.75 -1.29
CA VAL A 183 11.06 -3.23 0.01
C VAL A 183 10.51 -4.60 0.41
N PHE A 184 9.49 -5.10 -0.28
CA PHE A 184 8.82 -6.34 0.11
C PHE A 184 9.78 -7.51 0.33
N ASN A 185 10.72 -7.73 -0.58
CA ASN A 185 11.67 -8.85 -0.48
C ASN A 185 12.78 -8.63 0.56
N ALA A 186 12.86 -7.42 1.16
CA ALA A 186 13.75 -7.16 2.29
C ALA A 186 13.22 -7.77 3.59
N PHE A 187 11.92 -8.06 3.67
CA PHE A 187 11.26 -8.62 4.85
C PHE A 187 11.12 -10.13 4.72
N GLU A 188 11.42 -10.85 5.81
CA GLU A 188 11.19 -12.29 5.94
C GLU A 188 9.75 -12.53 6.39
N LEU A 189 8.80 -12.27 5.49
CA LEU A 189 7.38 -12.40 5.78
C LEU A 189 6.87 -13.81 5.49
N PRO A 190 5.87 -14.30 6.23
CA PRO A 190 5.20 -15.55 5.93
C PRO A 190 4.64 -15.53 4.51
N LYS A 191 4.95 -16.57 3.73
CA LYS A 191 4.45 -16.73 2.34
C LYS A 191 3.38 -17.81 2.36
N ASN A 192 2.26 -17.55 1.68
CA ASN A 192 1.24 -18.55 1.45
C ASN A 192 1.56 -19.37 0.20
N GLU A 193 0.79 -20.45 -0.02
CA GLU A 193 0.93 -21.31 -1.22
C GLU A 193 0.51 -20.61 -2.52
N ARG A 194 -0.24 -19.50 -2.44
CA ARG A 194 -0.70 -18.72 -3.60
C ARG A 194 0.18 -17.51 -3.81
N TYR A 195 1.06 -17.59 -4.78
CA TYR A 195 2.04 -16.57 -5.14
C TYR A 195 1.49 -15.14 -5.27
N TRP A 196 0.30 -14.97 -5.88
CA TRP A 196 -0.31 -13.66 -6.13
C TRP A 196 -0.89 -12.98 -4.89
N ASP A 197 -1.18 -13.74 -3.84
CA ASP A 197 -1.74 -13.22 -2.60
C ASP A 197 -0.68 -12.77 -1.60
N ASP A 198 0.60 -12.99 -1.92
CA ASP A 198 1.70 -12.88 -0.94
C ASP A 198 2.65 -11.74 -1.19
N TYR A 199 2.42 -10.89 -2.18
CA TYR A 199 3.29 -9.78 -2.45
C TYR A 199 2.53 -8.50 -2.79
N TRP A 200 3.19 -7.36 -2.59
CA TRP A 200 2.68 -6.08 -3.00
C TRP A 200 3.06 -5.81 -4.45
N PHE A 201 2.10 -5.79 -5.37
CA PHE A 201 2.33 -5.31 -6.74
C PHE A 201 1.79 -3.89 -6.87
N PRO A 202 2.59 -2.91 -7.32
CA PRO A 202 2.19 -1.51 -7.33
C PRO A 202 1.16 -1.23 -8.43
N THR A 203 0.11 -0.50 -8.05
CA THR A 203 -0.95 -0.09 -8.96
C THR A 203 -0.64 1.27 -9.61
N PHE A 204 0.08 2.12 -8.90
CA PHE A 204 0.36 3.49 -9.32
C PHE A 204 1.74 3.69 -9.97
N TYR A 205 2.55 2.65 -10.14
CA TYR A 205 3.93 2.83 -10.60
C TYR A 205 4.07 3.57 -11.92
N VAL A 206 3.05 3.49 -12.80
CA VAL A 206 3.00 4.24 -14.06
C VAL A 206 2.90 5.76 -13.89
N TYR A 207 2.54 6.23 -12.70
CA TYR A 207 2.45 7.63 -12.31
C TYR A 207 3.65 8.10 -11.51
N ALA A 208 4.50 7.19 -11.02
CA ALA A 208 5.74 7.54 -10.35
C ALA A 208 6.74 8.16 -11.33
N SER A 209 7.54 9.11 -10.84
CA SER A 209 8.61 9.67 -11.65
C SER A 209 9.66 8.60 -11.95
N ASN A 210 10.36 8.73 -13.08
CA ASN A 210 11.46 7.85 -13.45
C ASN A 210 12.69 8.00 -12.53
N SER A 211 12.74 9.06 -11.72
CA SER A 211 13.77 9.30 -10.72
C SER A 211 13.17 9.04 -9.33
N ASN A 212 13.64 8.04 -8.63
CA ASN A 212 13.31 7.86 -7.22
C ASN A 212 14.42 8.48 -6.38
N LEU A 213 14.23 9.75 -6.00
CA LEU A 213 15.19 10.54 -5.21
C LEU A 213 15.58 9.86 -3.90
N GLU A 214 14.72 9.03 -3.35
CA GLU A 214 14.97 8.32 -2.11
C GLU A 214 16.10 7.29 -2.25
N TRP A 215 16.07 6.52 -3.33
CA TRP A 215 17.15 5.56 -3.60
C TRP A 215 18.43 6.24 -4.03
N GLU A 216 18.36 7.33 -4.79
CA GLU A 216 19.53 8.12 -5.14
C GLU A 216 20.23 8.75 -3.91
N LYS A 217 19.47 9.16 -2.90
CA LYS A 217 20.04 9.66 -1.61
C LYS A 217 20.86 8.60 -0.86
N MET A 218 20.65 7.31 -1.15
CA MET A 218 21.44 6.23 -0.54
C MET A 218 22.91 6.24 -0.96
N LYS A 219 23.33 7.07 -1.91
CA LYS A 219 24.76 7.35 -2.15
C LYS A 219 25.43 7.95 -0.91
N SER A 220 24.66 8.68 -0.07
CA SER A 220 25.16 9.22 1.20
C SER A 220 25.12 8.17 2.32
N LYS A 221 26.26 8.01 3.02
CA LYS A 221 26.34 7.17 4.23
C LYS A 221 25.35 7.60 5.32
N ARG A 222 25.16 8.92 5.46
CA ARG A 222 24.22 9.47 6.43
C ARG A 222 22.79 9.05 6.12
N TYR A 223 22.42 9.01 4.85
CA TYR A 223 21.09 8.58 4.43
C TYR A 223 20.92 7.06 4.58
N CYS A 224 21.92 6.26 4.21
CA CYS A 224 21.91 4.82 4.45
C CYS A 224 21.62 4.46 5.91
N LYS A 225 22.20 5.20 6.86
CA LYS A 225 21.96 4.96 8.31
C LYS A 225 20.50 5.13 8.69
N LYS A 226 19.75 6.02 8.03
CA LYS A 226 18.31 6.15 8.28
C LYS A 226 17.52 4.94 7.78
N MET A 227 18.02 4.29 6.72
CA MET A 227 17.41 3.09 6.14
C MET A 227 17.74 1.80 6.91
N PHE A 228 18.71 1.82 7.82
CA PHE A 228 19.15 0.62 8.53
C PHE A 228 18.00 -0.05 9.27
N THR A 229 17.18 0.72 9.98
CA THR A 229 16.02 0.19 10.72
C THR A 229 15.04 -0.48 9.77
N LEU A 230 14.73 0.17 8.63
CA LEU A 230 13.81 -0.38 7.64
C LEU A 230 14.27 -1.75 7.12
N PHE A 231 15.57 -1.91 6.88
CA PHE A 231 16.12 -3.16 6.34
C PHE A 231 16.59 -4.13 7.44
N GLY A 232 16.50 -3.76 8.71
CA GLY A 232 16.96 -4.58 9.83
C GLY A 232 18.47 -4.90 9.73
N VAL A 233 19.30 -3.89 9.46
CA VAL A 233 20.76 -4.00 9.28
C VAL A 233 21.48 -2.93 10.09
N ASP A 234 22.78 -3.14 10.36
CA ASP A 234 23.60 -2.24 11.16
C ASP A 234 24.74 -1.60 10.35
N ASP A 235 24.97 -2.06 9.12
CA ASP A 235 26.06 -1.59 8.28
C ASP A 235 25.68 -1.55 6.79
N ILE A 236 26.50 -0.80 6.01
CA ILE A 236 26.26 -0.57 4.59
C ILE A 236 26.44 -1.84 3.75
N GLU A 237 27.37 -2.71 4.07
CA GLU A 237 27.63 -3.91 3.29
C GLU A 237 26.48 -4.92 3.44
N THR A 238 25.91 -5.03 4.64
CA THR A 238 24.72 -5.83 4.90
C THR A 238 23.50 -5.22 4.20
N LEU A 239 23.36 -3.87 4.18
CA LEU A 239 22.33 -3.18 3.43
C LEU A 239 22.39 -3.47 1.93
N LYS A 240 23.58 -3.39 1.32
CA LYS A 240 23.79 -3.74 -0.10
C LYS A 240 23.32 -5.14 -0.41
N LYS A 241 23.71 -6.13 0.41
CA LYS A 241 23.30 -7.54 0.24
C LYS A 241 21.78 -7.72 0.35
N LYS A 242 21.13 -7.02 1.27
CA LYS A 242 19.65 -7.08 1.37
C LYS A 242 18.97 -6.47 0.15
N ILE A 243 19.44 -5.34 -0.34
CA ILE A 243 18.91 -4.70 -1.56
C ILE A 243 19.11 -5.60 -2.78
N GLU A 244 20.27 -6.23 -2.91
CA GLU A 244 20.56 -7.18 -3.97
C GLU A 244 19.60 -8.38 -3.91
N LYS A 245 19.33 -8.92 -2.72
CA LYS A 245 18.37 -10.00 -2.49
C LYS A 245 16.94 -9.64 -2.92
N CYS A 246 16.52 -8.38 -2.76
CA CYS A 246 15.20 -7.94 -3.18
C CYS A 246 14.89 -8.17 -4.68
N VAL A 247 15.94 -8.32 -5.49
CA VAL A 247 15.79 -8.63 -6.93
C VAL A 247 15.86 -10.13 -7.21
N LEU A 248 16.77 -10.82 -6.52
CA LEU A 248 17.10 -12.23 -6.82
C LEU A 248 15.94 -13.17 -6.47
N ASP A 249 15.20 -12.89 -5.40
CA ASP A 249 14.13 -13.78 -4.92
C ASP A 249 12.91 -13.86 -5.85
N ARG A 250 12.82 -13.01 -6.89
CA ARG A 250 11.63 -12.97 -7.75
C ARG A 250 11.84 -13.30 -9.22
N GLU A 251 13.05 -13.47 -9.67
CA GLU A 251 13.36 -13.62 -11.10
C GLU A 251 12.75 -12.52 -12.01
N MET A 252 12.11 -11.51 -11.42
CA MET A 252 11.47 -10.41 -12.13
C MET A 252 12.48 -9.30 -12.39
N ARG A 253 13.19 -9.41 -13.50
CA ARG A 253 13.98 -8.29 -14.00
C ARG A 253 13.07 -7.31 -14.71
N TYR A 254 13.13 -6.04 -14.29
CA TYR A 254 12.44 -4.98 -15.01
C TYR A 254 12.88 -4.97 -16.48
N ASN A 255 11.95 -5.17 -17.37
CA ASN A 255 12.17 -5.25 -18.82
C ASN A 255 11.39 -4.19 -19.60
N GLY A 256 10.82 -3.20 -18.91
CA GLY A 256 9.93 -2.19 -19.51
C GLY A 256 8.51 -2.66 -19.75
N SER A 257 8.18 -3.90 -19.37
CA SER A 257 6.81 -4.42 -19.44
C SER A 257 5.98 -3.96 -18.23
N PHE A 258 4.66 -3.87 -18.42
CA PHE A 258 3.71 -3.51 -17.36
C PHE A 258 3.52 -4.61 -16.29
N ASP A 259 4.01 -5.80 -16.56
CA ASP A 259 3.97 -6.91 -15.61
C ASP A 259 5.14 -6.88 -14.61
N CYS A 260 6.04 -5.90 -14.76
CA CYS A 260 7.25 -5.80 -13.97
C CYS A 260 7.51 -4.35 -13.55
N ALA A 261 7.47 -4.07 -12.25
CA ALA A 261 7.83 -2.78 -11.69
C ALA A 261 9.34 -2.69 -11.41
N PRO A 262 9.97 -1.49 -11.50
CA PRO A 262 11.38 -1.33 -11.23
C PRO A 262 11.73 -1.66 -9.77
N ALA A 263 12.81 -2.42 -9.57
CA ALA A 263 13.41 -2.68 -8.27
C ALA A 263 14.35 -1.54 -7.85
N ILE A 264 14.81 -1.54 -6.61
CA ILE A 264 15.74 -0.51 -6.08
C ILE A 264 16.98 -0.37 -6.95
N ILE A 265 17.56 -1.48 -7.42
CA ILE A 265 18.77 -1.49 -8.26
C ILE A 265 18.56 -0.85 -9.65
N ASN A 266 17.34 -0.60 -10.08
CA ASN A 266 17.08 0.13 -11.31
C ASN A 266 17.25 1.66 -11.12
N TYR A 267 17.29 2.13 -9.87
CA TYR A 267 17.45 3.55 -9.53
C TYR A 267 18.85 3.89 -8.99
N ILE A 268 19.55 2.92 -8.39
CA ILE A 268 20.88 3.12 -7.83
C ILE A 268 21.77 1.90 -8.07
N ASN A 269 23.01 2.13 -8.49
CA ASN A 269 24.00 1.07 -8.53
C ASN A 269 24.39 0.67 -7.09
N ILE A 270 24.42 -0.63 -6.82
CA ILE A 270 24.79 -1.20 -5.51
C ILE A 270 26.15 -0.67 -5.03
N ASP A 271 27.12 -0.52 -5.93
CA ASP A 271 28.45 -0.01 -5.59
C ASP A 271 28.45 1.46 -5.15
N GLU A 272 27.45 2.23 -5.59
CA GLU A 272 27.31 3.65 -5.21
C GLU A 272 26.65 3.85 -3.84
N ILE A 273 26.00 2.82 -3.27
CA ILE A 273 25.38 2.91 -1.95
C ILE A 273 26.44 3.19 -0.90
N GLY A 274 26.24 4.31 -0.18
CA GLY A 274 27.18 4.76 0.86
C GLY A 274 28.56 5.20 0.35
N SER A 275 28.67 5.59 -0.93
CA SER A 275 29.95 6.04 -1.51
C SER A 275 30.37 7.45 -1.08
N PHE A 276 29.40 8.29 -0.63
CA PHE A 276 29.66 9.65 -0.14
C PHE A 276 29.47 9.74 1.38
N ASN A 277 30.25 10.64 1.99
CA ASN A 277 30.17 10.91 3.45
C ASN A 277 28.95 11.74 3.81
#